data_59584796f8340760171d4268180c2a71
#
_entry.id   59584796f8340760171d4268180c2a71
#
_cell.length_a   1.000
_cell.length_b   1.000
_cell.length_c   1.000
_cell.angle_alpha   90.00
_cell.angle_beta   90.00
_cell.angle_gamma   90.00
#
_symmetry.space_group_name_H-M   'P 1'
#
loop_
_entity.id
_entity.type
_entity.pdbx_description
1 polymer ?
#
loop_
_entity_poly.entity_id
_entity_poly.type
_entity_poly.pdbx_seq_one_letter_code
_entity_poly.pdbx_strand_id
1 'polypeptide(L)'
;MKLIHYNMQFLEYFNKSFPFLVTCCALASLFHPPLFTWFSGPWITYGLGGIMLGMGLTLQWSDFNQVLKTPKWVVLGVFLQFTVMPFLGWILAILFDLPPFFAVGLILVASCPGGTASNVIVYLAKANVALSVTMTTISTLGAIIMTPLLTSYLSGSYLEVDAMGLFYSTLKVVLFPVTLGVILNRYLPRLTKNIIPFAPPVAVLLITLIVASIIGQGKEIILTSGIQLLGAIMVLHLFGFLLGYITSKIVFKNEQVSRTIAIEVGMQNSGLGAVLARENFINPATAIPAAISSLVHSIYGSIFASIASNSSVKKSI
;
A
#
# COMPACT_ATOMS: atom_id res chain seq x y z
N MET A 1 -5.35 22.73 25.93
CA MET A 1 -5.26 21.27 26.11
C MET A 1 -6.47 20.51 25.54
N LYS A 2 -7.73 20.85 25.91
CA LYS A 2 -8.95 20.18 25.38
C LYS A 2 -9.10 20.25 23.85
N LEU A 3 -8.78 21.39 23.22
CA LEU A 3 -8.90 21.55 21.75
C LEU A 3 -7.89 20.67 20.98
N ILE A 4 -6.68 20.52 21.49
CA ILE A 4 -5.63 19.67 20.91
C ILE A 4 -6.04 18.18 21.02
N HIS A 5 -6.61 17.80 22.15
CA HIS A 5 -7.09 16.43 22.37
C HIS A 5 -8.27 16.09 21.46
N TYR A 6 -9.21 17.02 21.26
CA TYR A 6 -10.35 16.88 20.36
C TYR A 6 -9.90 16.74 18.90
N ASN A 7 -8.95 17.57 18.47
CA ASN A 7 -8.37 17.49 17.13
C ASN A 7 -7.66 16.15 16.87
N MET A 8 -6.92 15.62 17.85
CA MET A 8 -6.25 14.33 17.73
C MET A 8 -7.22 13.16 17.60
N GLN A 9 -8.32 13.17 18.36
CA GLN A 9 -9.37 12.16 18.26
C GLN A 9 -10.05 12.22 16.88
N PHE A 10 -10.36 13.40 16.38
CA PHE A 10 -10.94 13.56 15.04
C PHE A 10 -10.04 12.99 13.94
N LEU A 11 -8.73 13.30 13.98
CA LEU A 11 -7.76 12.76 13.00
C LEU A 11 -7.66 11.23 13.08
N GLU A 12 -7.76 10.66 14.28
CA GLU A 12 -7.76 9.20 14.46
C GLU A 12 -9.04 8.56 13.88
N TYR A 13 -10.22 9.13 14.13
CA TYR A 13 -11.47 8.67 13.51
C TYR A 13 -11.44 8.77 11.98
N PHE A 14 -10.90 9.87 11.46
CA PHE A 14 -10.75 10.07 10.02
C PHE A 14 -9.85 8.99 9.40
N ASN A 15 -8.71 8.70 10.01
CA ASN A 15 -7.82 7.65 9.52
C ASN A 15 -8.48 6.24 9.58
N LYS A 16 -9.28 5.96 10.61
CA LYS A 16 -10.04 4.71 10.74
C LYS A 16 -11.14 4.58 9.66
N SER A 17 -11.67 5.69 9.17
CA SER A 17 -12.69 5.69 8.11
C SER A 17 -12.12 5.47 6.71
N PHE A 18 -10.80 5.34 6.54
CA PHE A 18 -10.13 5.19 5.23
C PHE A 18 -10.80 4.13 4.32
N PRO A 19 -11.05 2.87 4.77
CA PRO A 19 -11.67 1.86 3.92
C PRO A 19 -13.06 2.25 3.42
N PHE A 20 -13.84 2.87 4.28
CA PHE A 20 -15.17 3.37 3.93
C PHE A 20 -15.08 4.55 2.95
N LEU A 21 -14.21 5.52 3.24
CA LEU A 21 -14.03 6.71 2.42
C LEU A 21 -13.57 6.36 1.00
N VAL A 22 -12.51 5.53 0.87
CA VAL A 22 -11.99 5.15 -0.44
C VAL A 22 -13.01 4.34 -1.25
N THR A 23 -13.78 3.47 -0.59
CA THR A 23 -14.84 2.67 -1.24
C THR A 23 -15.98 3.56 -1.73
N CYS A 24 -16.49 4.45 -0.89
CA CYS A 24 -17.56 5.37 -1.28
C CYS A 24 -17.14 6.29 -2.42
N CYS A 25 -15.93 6.86 -2.39
CA CYS A 25 -15.42 7.73 -3.45
C CYS A 25 -15.19 6.95 -4.76
N ALA A 26 -14.70 5.72 -4.70
CA ALA A 26 -14.53 4.86 -5.87
C ALA A 26 -15.88 4.49 -6.51
N LEU A 27 -16.87 4.11 -5.71
CA LEU A 27 -18.23 3.86 -6.19
C LEU A 27 -18.85 5.13 -6.79
N ALA A 28 -18.77 6.26 -6.10
CA ALA A 28 -19.26 7.55 -6.62
C ALA A 28 -18.58 7.89 -7.96
N SER A 29 -17.30 7.58 -8.13
CA SER A 29 -16.55 7.80 -9.36
C SER A 29 -17.01 6.89 -10.51
N LEU A 30 -17.44 5.65 -10.23
CA LEU A 30 -18.05 4.79 -11.25
C LEU A 30 -19.38 5.34 -11.77
N PHE A 31 -20.20 5.93 -10.89
CA PHE A 31 -21.48 6.52 -11.31
C PHE A 31 -21.29 7.90 -11.97
N HIS A 32 -20.44 8.74 -11.40
CA HIS A 32 -20.19 10.10 -11.87
C HIS A 32 -18.70 10.45 -11.94
N PRO A 33 -17.97 9.97 -12.99
CA PRO A 33 -16.52 10.16 -13.12
C PRO A 33 -16.01 11.60 -12.96
N PRO A 34 -16.73 12.66 -13.47
CA PRO A 34 -16.23 14.04 -13.37
C PRO A 34 -15.95 14.53 -11.95
N LEU A 35 -16.55 13.90 -10.92
CA LEU A 35 -16.28 14.26 -9.52
C LEU A 35 -14.81 14.10 -9.14
N PHE A 36 -14.08 13.16 -9.77
CA PHE A 36 -12.71 12.82 -9.38
C PHE A 36 -11.70 12.86 -10.52
N THR A 37 -12.12 12.76 -11.78
CA THR A 37 -11.19 12.67 -12.94
C THR A 37 -10.41 13.96 -13.20
N TRP A 38 -10.77 15.08 -12.57
CA TRP A 38 -9.97 16.29 -12.53
C TRP A 38 -8.62 16.10 -11.85
N PHE A 39 -8.54 15.15 -10.88
CA PHE A 39 -7.31 14.80 -10.20
C PHE A 39 -6.52 13.78 -11.05
N SER A 40 -5.94 14.23 -12.16
CA SER A 40 -5.31 13.38 -13.17
C SER A 40 -3.92 13.90 -13.58
N GLY A 41 -3.23 13.15 -14.42
CA GLY A 41 -1.90 13.52 -14.90
C GLY A 41 -0.91 13.77 -13.75
N PRO A 42 -0.21 14.93 -13.77
CA PRO A 42 0.80 15.25 -12.75
C PRO A 42 0.27 15.30 -11.31
N TRP A 43 -1.04 15.60 -11.12
CA TRP A 43 -1.64 15.64 -9.78
C TRP A 43 -1.55 14.29 -9.06
N ILE A 44 -1.69 13.19 -9.79
CA ILE A 44 -1.56 11.83 -9.24
C ILE A 44 -0.12 11.59 -8.75
N THR A 45 0.88 11.99 -9.55
CA THR A 45 2.31 11.88 -9.17
C THR A 45 2.65 12.78 -7.98
N TYR A 46 2.18 14.03 -7.97
CA TYR A 46 2.38 14.94 -6.83
C TYR A 46 1.66 14.46 -5.57
N GLY A 47 0.46 13.90 -5.73
CA GLY A 47 -0.28 13.28 -4.63
C GLY A 47 0.52 12.15 -3.97
N LEU A 48 1.07 11.24 -4.78
CA LEU A 48 1.96 10.19 -4.26
C LEU A 48 3.22 10.78 -3.62
N GLY A 49 3.84 11.78 -4.26
CA GLY A 49 4.99 12.50 -3.69
C GLY A 49 4.70 13.07 -2.30
N GLY A 50 3.51 13.65 -2.11
CA GLY A 50 3.03 14.13 -0.82
C GLY A 50 2.88 13.00 0.23
N ILE A 51 2.33 11.85 -0.18
CA ILE A 51 2.23 10.66 0.68
C ILE A 51 3.63 10.17 1.10
N MET A 52 4.55 10.04 0.15
CA MET A 52 5.92 9.59 0.40
C MET A 52 6.71 10.59 1.24
N LEU A 53 6.52 11.89 1.03
CA LEU A 53 7.08 12.95 1.88
C LEU A 53 6.57 12.82 3.31
N GLY A 54 5.26 12.66 3.49
CA GLY A 54 4.64 12.42 4.80
C GLY A 54 5.24 11.20 5.50
N MET A 55 5.44 10.10 4.77
CA MET A 55 6.15 8.92 5.29
C MET A 55 7.56 9.27 5.74
N GLY A 56 8.34 9.98 4.92
CA GLY A 56 9.70 10.41 5.26
C GLY A 56 9.75 11.29 6.51
N LEU A 57 8.77 12.20 6.69
CA LEU A 57 8.66 13.04 7.88
C LEU A 57 8.44 12.24 9.17
N THR A 58 7.80 11.08 9.10
CA THR A 58 7.51 10.23 10.27
C THR A 58 8.66 9.29 10.64
N LEU A 59 9.62 9.06 9.71
CA LEU A 59 10.75 8.15 9.94
C LEU A 59 11.73 8.71 10.97
N GLN A 60 12.15 7.82 11.89
CA GLN A 60 13.14 8.11 12.92
C GLN A 60 14.31 7.13 12.84
N TRP A 61 15.48 7.54 13.32
CA TRP A 61 16.65 6.65 13.42
C TRP A 61 16.40 5.43 14.31
N SER A 62 15.51 5.56 15.31
CA SER A 62 15.05 4.45 16.14
C SER A 62 14.41 3.32 15.35
N ASP A 63 13.75 3.62 14.20
CA ASP A 63 13.08 2.63 13.37
C ASP A 63 14.11 1.70 12.71
N PHE A 64 15.26 2.26 12.30
CA PHE A 64 16.38 1.47 11.77
C PHE A 64 17.05 0.62 12.87
N ASN A 65 17.13 1.11 14.10
CA ASN A 65 17.62 0.33 15.23
C ASN A 65 16.70 -0.86 15.55
N GLN A 66 15.40 -0.75 15.27
CA GLN A 66 14.46 -1.86 15.45
C GLN A 66 14.77 -3.03 14.49
N VAL A 67 15.24 -2.75 13.29
CA VAL A 67 15.73 -3.81 12.37
C VAL A 67 16.81 -4.65 13.04
N LEU A 68 17.77 -4.00 13.71
CA LEU A 68 18.88 -4.67 14.40
C LEU A 68 18.42 -5.48 15.63
N LYS A 69 17.32 -5.05 16.28
CA LYS A 69 16.78 -5.77 17.45
C LYS A 69 15.97 -7.02 17.08
N THR A 70 15.28 -6.97 15.94
CA THR A 70 14.37 -8.03 15.49
C THR A 70 14.60 -8.43 14.03
N PRO A 71 15.85 -8.72 13.61
CA PRO A 71 16.19 -8.89 12.19
C PRO A 71 15.41 -10.04 11.54
N LYS A 72 15.21 -11.13 12.26
CA LYS A 72 14.50 -12.32 11.73
C LYS A 72 13.05 -12.01 11.34
N TRP A 73 12.35 -11.15 12.09
CA TRP A 73 10.97 -10.77 11.81
C TRP A 73 10.89 -9.91 10.56
N VAL A 74 11.78 -8.89 10.48
CA VAL A 74 11.84 -7.98 9.34
C VAL A 74 12.25 -8.73 8.07
N VAL A 75 13.30 -9.55 8.15
CA VAL A 75 13.78 -10.32 6.99
C VAL A 75 12.71 -11.25 6.46
N LEU A 76 12.02 -12.02 7.33
CA LEU A 76 10.93 -12.88 6.86
C LEU A 76 9.81 -12.08 6.23
N GLY A 77 9.37 -11.00 6.86
CA GLY A 77 8.26 -10.21 6.35
C GLY A 77 8.58 -9.57 4.99
N VAL A 78 9.77 -8.96 4.84
CA VAL A 78 10.22 -8.38 3.57
C VAL A 78 10.47 -9.46 2.50
N PHE A 79 10.98 -10.63 2.89
CA PHE A 79 11.13 -11.77 1.99
C PHE A 79 9.76 -12.24 1.46
N LEU A 80 8.77 -12.40 2.33
CA LEU A 80 7.41 -12.78 1.92
C LEU A 80 6.78 -11.71 1.03
N GLN A 81 7.02 -10.42 1.31
CA GLN A 81 6.54 -9.30 0.51
C GLN A 81 7.00 -9.40 -0.95
N PHE A 82 8.28 -9.64 -1.18
CA PHE A 82 8.87 -9.68 -2.52
C PHE A 82 8.95 -11.08 -3.15
N THR A 83 8.39 -12.09 -2.50
CA THR A 83 8.23 -13.43 -3.07
C THR A 83 6.78 -13.80 -3.22
N VAL A 84 6.03 -13.91 -2.12
CA VAL A 84 4.64 -14.40 -2.13
C VAL A 84 3.76 -13.52 -3.01
N MET A 85 3.77 -12.20 -2.82
CA MET A 85 2.86 -11.32 -3.55
C MET A 85 3.15 -11.25 -5.05
N PRO A 86 4.40 -11.04 -5.53
CA PRO A 86 4.67 -11.01 -6.96
C PRO A 86 4.36 -12.34 -7.66
N PHE A 87 4.72 -13.48 -7.05
CA PHE A 87 4.40 -14.79 -7.62
C PHE A 87 2.90 -15.06 -7.65
N LEU A 88 2.17 -14.70 -6.60
CA LEU A 88 0.71 -14.77 -6.62
C LEU A 88 0.12 -13.88 -7.71
N GLY A 89 0.60 -12.65 -7.86
CA GLY A 89 0.16 -11.74 -8.92
C GLY A 89 0.35 -12.34 -10.31
N TRP A 90 1.50 -12.94 -10.56
CA TRP A 90 1.81 -13.61 -11.81
C TRP A 90 0.94 -14.85 -12.05
N ILE A 91 0.82 -15.76 -11.07
CA ILE A 91 -0.01 -16.97 -11.18
C ILE A 91 -1.48 -16.60 -11.41
N LEU A 92 -1.99 -15.61 -10.67
CA LEU A 92 -3.38 -15.19 -10.79
C LEU A 92 -3.66 -14.48 -12.12
N ALA A 93 -2.68 -13.75 -12.68
CA ALA A 93 -2.81 -13.20 -14.03
C ALA A 93 -3.03 -14.30 -15.08
N ILE A 94 -2.36 -15.45 -14.94
CA ILE A 94 -2.54 -16.62 -15.80
C ILE A 94 -3.88 -17.31 -15.52
N LEU A 95 -4.18 -17.61 -14.25
CA LEU A 95 -5.37 -18.38 -13.87
C LEU A 95 -6.68 -17.68 -14.21
N PHE A 96 -6.70 -16.34 -14.13
CA PHE A 96 -7.87 -15.53 -14.46
C PHE A 96 -7.88 -15.06 -15.93
N ASP A 97 -6.92 -15.50 -16.74
CA ASP A 97 -6.77 -15.13 -18.15
C ASP A 97 -6.90 -13.62 -18.37
N LEU A 98 -6.13 -12.85 -17.59
CA LEU A 98 -6.23 -11.40 -17.60
C LEU A 98 -5.66 -10.81 -18.88
N PRO A 99 -6.33 -9.78 -19.47
CA PRO A 99 -5.74 -9.01 -20.56
C PRO A 99 -4.33 -8.50 -20.23
N PRO A 100 -3.39 -8.39 -21.18
CA PRO A 100 -1.99 -8.06 -20.92
C PRO A 100 -1.79 -6.83 -20.03
N PHE A 101 -2.54 -5.75 -20.24
CA PHE A 101 -2.44 -4.54 -19.44
C PHE A 101 -2.92 -4.73 -17.99
N PHE A 102 -3.93 -5.60 -17.75
CA PHE A 102 -4.35 -5.96 -16.39
C PHE A 102 -3.37 -6.92 -15.72
N ALA A 103 -2.83 -7.89 -16.46
CA ALA A 103 -1.83 -8.83 -15.99
C ALA A 103 -0.59 -8.07 -15.48
N VAL A 104 -0.04 -7.18 -16.32
CA VAL A 104 1.11 -6.35 -15.96
C VAL A 104 0.81 -5.43 -14.77
N GLY A 105 -0.35 -4.79 -14.75
CA GLY A 105 -0.76 -3.93 -13.63
C GLY A 105 -0.94 -4.71 -12.32
N LEU A 106 -1.45 -5.96 -12.37
CA LEU A 106 -1.58 -6.83 -11.21
C LEU A 106 -0.20 -7.27 -10.69
N ILE A 107 0.70 -7.69 -11.58
CA ILE A 107 2.07 -8.06 -11.23
C ILE A 107 2.83 -6.86 -10.64
N LEU A 108 2.67 -5.68 -11.24
CA LEU A 108 3.29 -4.44 -10.77
C LEU A 108 2.83 -4.10 -9.34
N VAL A 109 1.51 -4.06 -9.07
CA VAL A 109 1.03 -3.75 -7.72
C VAL A 109 1.42 -4.82 -6.71
N ALA A 110 1.43 -6.09 -7.10
CA ALA A 110 1.88 -7.20 -6.27
C ALA A 110 3.39 -7.12 -5.97
N SER A 111 4.19 -6.51 -6.85
CA SER A 111 5.62 -6.27 -6.69
C SER A 111 5.95 -4.97 -5.96
N CYS A 112 4.95 -4.17 -5.57
CA CYS A 112 5.12 -2.98 -4.73
C CYS A 112 5.43 -3.34 -3.28
N PRO A 113 5.98 -2.40 -2.48
CA PRO A 113 6.21 -2.60 -1.04
C PRO A 113 4.91 -2.62 -0.25
N GLY A 114 4.99 -2.87 1.06
CA GLY A 114 3.89 -2.70 1.99
C GLY A 114 3.31 -1.27 1.95
N GLY A 115 2.00 -1.17 2.12
CA GLY A 115 1.29 0.11 2.05
C GLY A 115 1.40 0.91 3.34
N THR A 116 1.55 2.23 3.26
CA THR A 116 1.61 3.11 4.45
C THR A 116 0.36 3.02 5.35
N ALA A 117 -0.79 2.66 4.77
CA ALA A 117 -2.04 2.46 5.51
C ALA A 117 -2.01 1.22 6.41
N SER A 118 -1.11 0.25 6.16
CA SER A 118 -0.96 -0.96 6.98
C SER A 118 -0.67 -0.66 8.44
N ASN A 119 0.12 0.40 8.73
CA ASN A 119 0.46 0.81 10.09
C ASN A 119 -0.79 1.13 10.94
N VAL A 120 -1.81 1.74 10.34
CA VAL A 120 -3.09 2.03 11.01
C VAL A 120 -3.85 0.73 11.29
N ILE A 121 -3.87 -0.19 10.32
CA ILE A 121 -4.53 -1.49 10.46
C ILE A 121 -3.83 -2.36 11.51
N VAL A 122 -2.50 -2.34 11.55
CA VAL A 122 -1.70 -3.03 12.59
C VAL A 122 -2.02 -2.50 13.99
N TYR A 123 -2.15 -1.17 14.14
CA TYR A 123 -2.57 -0.55 15.39
C TYR A 123 -3.98 -1.03 15.81
N LEU A 124 -4.95 -1.04 14.89
CA LEU A 124 -6.31 -1.51 15.14
C LEU A 124 -6.38 -3.00 15.48
N ALA A 125 -5.53 -3.81 14.86
CA ALA A 125 -5.37 -5.23 15.13
C ALA A 125 -4.69 -5.54 16.48
N LYS A 126 -4.28 -4.52 17.25
CA LYS A 126 -3.48 -4.66 18.47
C LYS A 126 -2.21 -5.50 18.25
N ALA A 127 -1.58 -5.32 17.11
CA ALA A 127 -0.35 -5.99 16.70
C ALA A 127 0.89 -5.11 16.95
N ASN A 128 2.05 -5.45 16.41
CA ASN A 128 3.31 -4.76 16.66
C ASN A 128 3.53 -3.61 15.67
N VAL A 129 3.14 -2.39 16.05
CA VAL A 129 3.25 -1.20 15.19
C VAL A 129 4.71 -0.85 14.88
N ALA A 130 5.64 -1.03 15.82
CA ALA A 130 7.05 -0.74 15.57
C ALA A 130 7.64 -1.66 14.48
N LEU A 131 7.26 -2.95 14.50
CA LEU A 131 7.63 -3.88 13.44
C LEU A 131 7.00 -3.49 12.09
N SER A 132 5.74 -3.06 12.08
CA SER A 132 5.03 -2.61 10.89
C SER A 132 5.74 -1.43 10.22
N VAL A 133 6.00 -0.35 10.97
CA VAL A 133 6.74 0.82 10.47
C VAL A 133 8.10 0.42 9.92
N THR A 134 8.82 -0.45 10.62
CA THR A 134 10.12 -0.96 10.18
C THR A 134 10.03 -1.74 8.88
N MET A 135 9.08 -2.66 8.75
CA MET A 135 8.87 -3.46 7.53
C MET A 135 8.47 -2.58 6.34
N THR A 136 7.52 -1.67 6.54
CA THR A 136 7.10 -0.71 5.51
C THR A 136 8.31 0.11 5.03
N THR A 137 9.14 0.60 5.95
CA THR A 137 10.35 1.38 5.61
C THR A 137 11.33 0.56 4.77
N ILE A 138 11.71 -0.62 5.24
CA ILE A 138 12.69 -1.47 4.56
C ILE A 138 12.16 -1.95 3.21
N SER A 139 10.89 -2.36 3.13
CA SER A 139 10.29 -2.78 1.86
C SER A 139 10.17 -1.59 0.87
N THR A 140 9.86 -0.39 1.35
CA THR A 140 9.79 0.82 0.49
C THR A 140 11.15 1.16 -0.10
N LEU A 141 12.22 1.09 0.68
CA LEU A 141 13.59 1.28 0.17
C LEU A 141 13.99 0.13 -0.78
N GLY A 142 13.66 -1.11 -0.43
CA GLY A 142 13.90 -2.28 -1.28
C GLY A 142 13.13 -2.24 -2.60
N ALA A 143 11.95 -1.64 -2.62
CA ALA A 143 11.11 -1.52 -3.81
C ALA A 143 11.76 -0.75 -4.95
N ILE A 144 12.73 0.13 -4.67
CA ILE A 144 13.46 0.87 -5.70
C ILE A 144 14.13 -0.09 -6.70
N ILE A 145 14.57 -1.25 -6.21
CA ILE A 145 15.21 -2.30 -7.01
C ILE A 145 14.24 -3.44 -7.29
N MET A 146 13.56 -3.93 -6.24
CA MET A 146 12.76 -5.15 -6.34
C MET A 146 11.51 -4.98 -7.20
N THR A 147 10.82 -3.84 -7.12
CA THR A 147 9.61 -3.61 -7.92
C THR A 147 9.92 -3.59 -9.42
N PRO A 148 10.89 -2.80 -9.93
CA PRO A 148 11.26 -2.86 -11.35
C PRO A 148 11.73 -4.24 -11.81
N LEU A 149 12.59 -4.89 -11.03
CA LEU A 149 13.15 -6.19 -11.35
C LEU A 149 12.07 -7.27 -11.45
N LEU A 150 11.22 -7.39 -10.44
CA LEU A 150 10.16 -8.41 -10.39
C LEU A 150 9.09 -8.13 -11.43
N THR A 151 8.70 -6.86 -11.62
CA THR A 151 7.71 -6.51 -12.64
C THR A 151 8.23 -6.85 -14.04
N SER A 152 9.44 -6.44 -14.38
CA SER A 152 10.02 -6.73 -15.69
C SER A 152 10.16 -8.25 -15.93
N TYR A 153 10.67 -8.99 -14.95
CA TYR A 153 10.88 -10.43 -15.07
C TYR A 153 9.56 -11.20 -15.21
N LEU A 154 8.57 -10.93 -14.36
CA LEU A 154 7.31 -11.67 -14.33
C LEU A 154 6.31 -11.24 -15.41
N SER A 155 6.40 -9.99 -15.87
CA SER A 155 5.49 -9.46 -16.91
C SER A 155 6.01 -9.64 -18.34
N GLY A 156 7.25 -10.09 -18.52
CA GLY A 156 7.90 -10.16 -19.82
C GLY A 156 7.20 -11.03 -20.85
N SER A 157 6.33 -11.98 -20.43
CA SER A 157 5.48 -12.78 -21.31
C SER A 157 4.24 -12.03 -21.82
N TYR A 158 3.86 -10.92 -21.18
CA TYR A 158 2.68 -10.13 -21.55
C TYR A 158 3.03 -8.89 -22.35
N LEU A 159 4.00 -8.11 -21.88
CA LEU A 159 4.47 -6.86 -22.50
C LEU A 159 5.96 -6.67 -22.19
N GLU A 160 6.68 -6.04 -23.11
CA GLU A 160 8.01 -5.52 -22.80
C GLU A 160 7.89 -4.44 -21.73
N VAL A 161 8.65 -4.61 -20.64
CA VAL A 161 8.69 -3.69 -19.51
C VAL A 161 10.08 -3.06 -19.42
N ASP A 162 10.13 -1.75 -19.55
CA ASP A 162 11.37 -1.00 -19.33
C ASP A 162 11.71 -0.98 -17.83
N ALA A 163 12.54 -1.92 -17.40
CA ALA A 163 13.00 -2.02 -16.01
C ALA A 163 13.76 -0.78 -15.56
N MET A 164 14.55 -0.15 -16.45
CA MET A 164 15.31 1.07 -16.12
C MET A 164 14.38 2.27 -15.99
N GLY A 165 13.40 2.42 -16.87
CA GLY A 165 12.36 3.44 -16.75
C GLY A 165 11.59 3.32 -15.43
N LEU A 166 11.16 2.09 -15.06
CA LEU A 166 10.53 1.81 -13.76
C LEU A 166 11.45 2.13 -12.59
N PHE A 167 12.74 1.79 -12.68
CA PHE A 167 13.73 2.10 -11.65
C PHE A 167 13.85 3.62 -11.43
N TYR A 168 14.04 4.40 -12.51
CA TYR A 168 14.14 5.85 -12.40
C TYR A 168 12.83 6.49 -11.91
N SER A 169 11.68 6.00 -12.36
CA SER A 169 10.38 6.46 -11.86
C SER A 169 10.26 6.17 -10.36
N THR A 170 10.62 4.96 -9.91
CA THR A 170 10.57 4.60 -8.48
C THR A 170 11.53 5.45 -7.65
N LEU A 171 12.76 5.69 -8.13
CA LEU A 171 13.71 6.60 -7.50
C LEU A 171 13.10 7.99 -7.29
N LYS A 172 12.50 8.55 -8.34
CA LYS A 172 11.91 9.89 -8.34
C LYS A 172 10.71 10.01 -7.41
N VAL A 173 9.79 9.05 -7.45
CA VAL A 173 8.52 9.14 -6.72
C VAL A 173 8.58 8.58 -5.29
N VAL A 174 9.62 7.80 -4.95
CA VAL A 174 9.82 7.22 -3.61
C VAL A 174 11.04 7.83 -2.93
N LEU A 175 12.24 7.61 -3.46
CA LEU A 175 13.47 7.95 -2.75
C LEU A 175 13.59 9.46 -2.51
N PHE A 176 13.33 10.27 -3.53
CA PHE A 176 13.45 11.72 -3.42
C PHE A 176 12.53 12.31 -2.34
N PRO A 177 11.20 12.09 -2.36
CA PRO A 177 10.32 12.67 -1.35
C PRO A 177 10.53 12.07 0.06
N VAL A 178 10.82 10.76 0.18
CA VAL A 178 11.13 10.15 1.49
C VAL A 178 12.39 10.75 2.07
N THR A 179 13.47 10.85 1.28
CA THR A 179 14.74 11.46 1.73
C THR A 179 14.54 12.91 2.13
N LEU A 180 13.79 13.68 1.33
CA LEU A 180 13.46 15.05 1.66
C LEU A 180 12.70 15.14 2.99
N GLY A 181 11.73 14.26 3.23
CA GLY A 181 11.00 14.18 4.49
C GLY A 181 11.90 13.91 5.69
N VAL A 182 12.82 12.93 5.57
CA VAL A 182 13.82 12.63 6.62
C VAL A 182 14.72 13.82 6.91
N ILE A 183 15.21 14.48 5.85
CA ILE A 183 16.06 15.69 5.97
C ILE A 183 15.28 16.81 6.68
N LEU A 184 14.05 17.10 6.26
CA LEU A 184 13.21 18.11 6.89
C LEU A 184 12.96 17.79 8.38
N ASN A 185 12.67 16.53 8.69
CA ASN A 185 12.47 16.12 10.10
C ASN A 185 13.76 16.29 10.93
N ARG A 186 14.93 16.05 10.35
CA ARG A 186 16.22 16.18 11.03
C ARG A 186 16.61 17.64 11.28
N TYR A 187 16.46 18.51 10.26
CA TYR A 187 16.98 19.89 10.32
C TYR A 187 15.93 20.92 10.76
N LEU A 188 14.64 20.62 10.60
CA LEU A 188 13.53 21.50 10.97
C LEU A 188 12.54 20.83 11.94
N PRO A 189 13.01 20.26 13.08
CA PRO A 189 12.16 19.44 13.96
C PRO A 189 11.01 20.24 14.60
N ARG A 190 11.16 21.56 14.77
CA ARG A 190 10.08 22.41 15.31
C ARG A 190 8.92 22.56 14.35
N LEU A 191 9.20 22.64 13.03
CA LEU A 191 8.20 22.75 11.99
C LEU A 191 7.53 21.38 11.77
N THR A 192 8.33 20.33 11.62
CA THR A 192 7.84 18.99 11.29
C THR A 192 6.99 18.39 12.41
N LYS A 193 7.31 18.67 13.68
CA LYS A 193 6.49 18.23 14.84
C LYS A 193 5.03 18.67 14.73
N ASN A 194 4.76 19.83 14.15
CA ASN A 194 3.40 20.33 13.95
C ASN A 194 2.72 19.74 12.71
N ILE A 195 3.49 19.29 11.73
CA ILE A 195 3.00 18.75 10.44
C ILE A 195 2.75 17.24 10.53
N ILE A 196 3.61 16.50 11.23
CA ILE A 196 3.56 15.03 11.34
C ILE A 196 2.17 14.49 11.70
N PRO A 197 1.39 15.06 12.65
CA PRO A 197 0.05 14.55 12.96
C PRO A 197 -0.93 14.59 11.79
N PHE A 198 -0.69 15.46 10.80
CA PHE A 198 -1.54 15.59 9.61
C PHE A 198 -1.09 14.71 8.45
N ALA A 199 0.11 14.13 8.51
CA ALA A 199 0.62 13.29 7.42
C ALA A 199 -0.29 12.07 7.13
N PRO A 200 -0.79 11.29 8.12
CA PRO A 200 -1.69 10.18 7.84
C PRO A 200 -3.04 10.61 7.23
N PRO A 201 -3.79 11.61 7.76
CA PRO A 201 -5.05 12.04 7.13
C PRO A 201 -4.84 12.63 5.73
N VAL A 202 -3.75 13.35 5.48
CA VAL A 202 -3.42 13.84 4.13
C VAL A 202 -3.14 12.66 3.19
N ALA A 203 -2.42 11.64 3.65
CA ALA A 203 -2.20 10.42 2.86
C ALA A 203 -3.52 9.71 2.54
N VAL A 204 -4.45 9.61 3.50
CA VAL A 204 -5.81 9.05 3.28
C VAL A 204 -6.57 9.81 2.20
N LEU A 205 -6.55 11.14 2.25
CA LEU A 205 -7.20 11.98 1.23
C LEU A 205 -6.57 11.78 -0.15
N LEU A 206 -5.25 11.87 -0.23
CA LEU A 206 -4.53 11.76 -1.49
C LEU A 206 -4.69 10.39 -2.14
N ILE A 207 -4.57 9.30 -1.37
CA ILE A 207 -4.79 7.95 -1.94
C ILE A 207 -6.24 7.76 -2.37
N THR A 208 -7.21 8.30 -1.65
CA THR A 208 -8.62 8.26 -2.02
C THR A 208 -8.86 8.99 -3.34
N LEU A 209 -8.28 10.17 -3.53
CA LEU A 209 -8.37 10.93 -4.80
C LEU A 209 -7.70 10.19 -5.96
N ILE A 210 -6.51 9.62 -5.75
CA ILE A 210 -5.79 8.82 -6.75
C ILE A 210 -6.65 7.64 -7.19
N VAL A 211 -7.16 6.85 -6.23
CA VAL A 211 -7.96 5.65 -6.50
C VAL A 211 -9.26 6.01 -7.22
N ALA A 212 -10.02 6.97 -6.70
CA ALA A 212 -11.29 7.38 -7.29
C ALA A 212 -11.09 7.95 -8.71
N SER A 213 -10.03 8.73 -8.93
CA SER A 213 -9.70 9.25 -10.25
C SER A 213 -9.41 8.13 -11.27
N ILE A 214 -8.58 7.15 -10.91
CA ILE A 214 -8.22 6.02 -11.79
C ILE A 214 -9.45 5.17 -12.10
N ILE A 215 -10.28 4.87 -11.08
CA ILE A 215 -11.54 4.13 -11.25
C ILE A 215 -12.47 4.87 -12.21
N GLY A 216 -12.63 6.18 -12.06
CA GLY A 216 -13.49 6.99 -12.94
C GLY A 216 -12.98 7.06 -14.37
N GLN A 217 -11.66 7.21 -14.56
CA GLN A 217 -11.04 7.20 -15.90
C GLN A 217 -11.15 5.84 -16.58
N GLY A 218 -11.12 4.75 -15.82
CA GLY A 218 -11.22 3.37 -16.30
C GLY A 218 -12.63 2.77 -16.28
N LYS A 219 -13.68 3.57 -16.03
CA LYS A 219 -15.05 3.09 -15.82
C LYS A 219 -15.51 2.08 -16.88
N GLU A 220 -15.37 2.38 -18.16
CA GLU A 220 -15.85 1.53 -19.25
C GLU A 220 -15.14 0.16 -19.25
N ILE A 221 -13.82 0.17 -19.10
CA ILE A 221 -13.02 -1.07 -19.05
C ILE A 221 -13.32 -1.88 -17.80
N ILE A 222 -13.55 -1.22 -16.66
CA ILE A 222 -13.92 -1.89 -15.40
C ILE A 222 -15.27 -2.57 -15.52
N LEU A 223 -16.26 -1.93 -16.14
CA LEU A 223 -17.60 -2.49 -16.31
C LEU A 223 -17.64 -3.66 -17.31
N THR A 224 -16.77 -3.68 -18.31
CA THR A 224 -16.73 -4.72 -19.34
C THR A 224 -15.82 -5.90 -19.00
N SER A 225 -14.69 -5.65 -18.35
CA SER A 225 -13.64 -6.65 -18.12
C SER A 225 -13.15 -6.72 -16.67
N GLY A 226 -13.74 -5.96 -15.76
CA GLY A 226 -13.24 -5.82 -14.39
C GLY A 226 -13.58 -6.97 -13.45
N ILE A 227 -14.55 -7.83 -13.78
CA ILE A 227 -14.99 -8.88 -12.85
C ILE A 227 -13.92 -9.94 -12.60
N GLN A 228 -13.20 -10.35 -13.66
CA GLN A 228 -12.09 -11.30 -13.55
C GLN A 228 -10.93 -10.68 -12.78
N LEU A 229 -10.61 -9.41 -13.07
CA LEU A 229 -9.59 -8.66 -12.35
C LEU A 229 -9.93 -8.51 -10.87
N LEU A 230 -11.18 -8.18 -10.53
CA LEU A 230 -11.64 -8.09 -9.15
C LEU A 230 -11.46 -9.43 -8.42
N GLY A 231 -11.85 -10.55 -9.05
CA GLY A 231 -11.65 -11.89 -8.52
C GLY A 231 -10.17 -12.19 -8.25
N ALA A 232 -9.30 -11.91 -9.23
CA ALA A 232 -7.86 -12.10 -9.09
C ALA A 232 -7.27 -11.28 -7.92
N ILE A 233 -7.67 -10.00 -7.79
CA ILE A 233 -7.20 -9.12 -6.72
C ILE A 233 -7.74 -9.57 -5.34
N MET A 234 -8.98 -10.00 -5.25
CA MET A 234 -9.53 -10.56 -4.01
C MET A 234 -8.74 -11.78 -3.53
N VAL A 235 -8.43 -12.71 -4.44
CA VAL A 235 -7.62 -13.89 -4.15
C VAL A 235 -6.19 -13.49 -3.79
N LEU A 236 -5.57 -12.56 -4.52
CA LEU A 236 -4.22 -12.05 -4.24
C LEU A 236 -4.09 -11.59 -2.79
N HIS A 237 -4.95 -10.69 -2.36
CA HIS A 237 -4.88 -10.12 -1.02
C HIS A 237 -5.27 -11.13 0.06
N LEU A 238 -6.30 -11.98 -0.19
CA LEU A 238 -6.67 -13.05 0.74
C LEU A 238 -5.48 -13.96 1.04
N PHE A 239 -4.79 -14.43 0.00
CA PHE A 239 -3.62 -15.29 0.17
C PHE A 239 -2.41 -14.51 0.72
N GLY A 240 -2.24 -13.24 0.40
CA GLY A 240 -1.23 -12.39 1.01
C GLY A 240 -1.35 -12.33 2.54
N PHE A 241 -2.55 -12.04 3.06
CA PHE A 241 -2.85 -12.05 4.49
C PHE A 241 -2.67 -13.46 5.09
N LEU A 242 -3.22 -14.49 4.44
CA LEU A 242 -3.21 -15.85 4.93
C LEU A 242 -1.79 -16.42 5.01
N LEU A 243 -1.04 -16.36 3.91
CA LEU A 243 0.32 -16.91 3.85
C LEU A 243 1.27 -16.10 4.74
N GLY A 244 1.14 -14.76 4.79
CA GLY A 244 1.88 -13.93 5.74
C GLY A 244 1.64 -14.35 7.19
N TYR A 245 0.37 -14.61 7.57
CA TYR A 245 0.02 -15.06 8.91
C TYR A 245 0.53 -16.47 9.20
N ILE A 246 0.22 -17.45 8.36
CA ILE A 246 0.56 -18.87 8.58
C ILE A 246 2.07 -19.04 8.66
N THR A 247 2.82 -18.52 7.69
CA THR A 247 4.28 -18.67 7.64
C THR A 247 4.93 -18.06 8.87
N SER A 248 4.57 -16.83 9.22
CA SER A 248 5.14 -16.17 10.40
C SER A 248 4.72 -16.86 11.72
N LYS A 249 3.49 -17.40 11.78
CA LYS A 249 3.00 -18.13 12.96
C LYS A 249 3.74 -19.44 13.18
N ILE A 250 4.04 -20.16 12.11
CA ILE A 250 4.82 -21.40 12.17
C ILE A 250 6.26 -21.12 12.63
N VAL A 251 6.89 -20.07 12.05
CA VAL A 251 8.30 -19.75 12.30
C VAL A 251 8.51 -19.13 13.69
N PHE A 252 7.69 -18.19 14.09
CA PHE A 252 7.95 -17.37 15.30
C PHE A 252 7.05 -17.71 16.48
N LYS A 253 5.91 -18.38 16.26
CA LYS A 253 4.91 -18.73 17.29
C LYS A 253 4.45 -17.52 18.12
N ASN A 254 4.59 -16.30 17.58
CA ASN A 254 4.24 -15.05 18.22
C ASN A 254 3.04 -14.42 17.50
N GLU A 255 1.94 -14.24 18.22
CA GLU A 255 0.67 -13.75 17.66
C GLU A 255 0.76 -12.31 17.13
N GLN A 256 1.37 -11.41 17.89
CA GLN A 256 1.51 -10.02 17.48
C GLN A 256 2.38 -9.86 16.23
N VAL A 257 3.49 -10.60 16.17
CA VAL A 257 4.38 -10.63 15.00
C VAL A 257 3.65 -11.19 13.78
N SER A 258 2.90 -12.29 13.97
CA SER A 258 2.18 -12.95 12.87
C SER A 258 1.08 -12.06 12.29
N ARG A 259 0.34 -11.35 13.14
CA ARG A 259 -0.67 -10.37 12.70
C ARG A 259 -0.01 -9.22 11.95
N THR A 260 1.12 -8.72 12.43
CA THR A 260 1.85 -7.63 11.76
C THR A 260 2.32 -8.05 10.38
N ILE A 261 3.00 -9.21 10.28
CA ILE A 261 3.52 -9.71 9.00
C ILE A 261 2.36 -10.01 8.02
N ALA A 262 1.24 -10.57 8.50
CA ALA A 262 0.06 -10.79 7.69
C ALA A 262 -0.47 -9.50 7.06
N ILE A 263 -0.59 -8.44 7.85
CA ILE A 263 -1.11 -7.14 7.40
C ILE A 263 -0.12 -6.49 6.43
N GLU A 264 1.17 -6.49 6.74
CA GLU A 264 2.20 -5.89 5.89
C GLU A 264 2.29 -6.57 4.53
N VAL A 265 2.30 -7.91 4.49
CA VAL A 265 2.32 -8.67 3.23
C VAL A 265 1.01 -8.57 2.47
N GLY A 266 -0.12 -8.58 3.19
CA GLY A 266 -1.46 -8.51 2.57
C GLY A 266 -1.85 -7.12 2.06
N MET A 267 -1.18 -6.04 2.48
CA MET A 267 -1.52 -4.67 2.09
C MET A 267 -0.41 -4.03 1.26
N GLN A 268 -0.69 -3.81 -0.01
CA GLN A 268 0.28 -3.26 -0.96
C GLN A 268 0.27 -1.73 -1.00
N ASN A 269 1.38 -1.11 -1.39
CA ASN A 269 1.43 0.30 -1.74
C ASN A 269 0.79 0.53 -3.12
N SER A 270 -0.52 0.48 -3.15
CA SER A 270 -1.30 0.63 -4.39
C SER A 270 -1.16 2.02 -5.01
N GLY A 271 -0.90 3.06 -4.20
CA GLY A 271 -0.61 4.39 -4.72
C GLY A 271 0.65 4.40 -5.58
N LEU A 272 1.72 3.74 -5.11
CA LEU A 272 2.94 3.59 -5.88
C LEU A 272 2.69 2.78 -7.16
N GLY A 273 2.03 1.64 -7.06
CA GLY A 273 1.68 0.81 -8.23
C GLY A 273 0.90 1.60 -9.28
N ALA A 274 -0.06 2.42 -8.85
CA ALA A 274 -0.86 3.26 -9.74
C ALA A 274 -0.04 4.32 -10.47
N VAL A 275 0.86 5.02 -9.76
CA VAL A 275 1.72 6.04 -10.37
C VAL A 275 2.74 5.42 -11.31
N LEU A 276 3.40 4.33 -10.90
CA LEU A 276 4.35 3.62 -11.75
C LEU A 276 3.70 3.09 -13.02
N ALA A 277 2.46 2.56 -12.91
CA ALA A 277 1.70 2.12 -14.07
C ALA A 277 1.44 3.28 -15.05
N ARG A 278 1.05 4.45 -14.54
CA ARG A 278 0.74 5.62 -15.39
C ARG A 278 1.97 6.26 -16.03
N GLU A 279 3.09 6.25 -15.34
CA GLU A 279 4.33 6.89 -15.84
C GLU A 279 5.09 6.00 -16.83
N ASN A 280 4.93 4.67 -16.75
CA ASN A 280 5.78 3.74 -17.51
C ASN A 280 5.03 2.91 -18.55
N PHE A 281 3.69 2.97 -18.60
CA PHE A 281 2.90 2.20 -19.56
C PHE A 281 1.96 3.09 -20.36
N ILE A 282 1.92 2.85 -21.68
CA ILE A 282 1.10 3.63 -22.62
C ILE A 282 -0.39 3.46 -22.33
N ASN A 283 -0.81 2.22 -21.98
CA ASN A 283 -2.21 1.94 -21.69
C ASN A 283 -2.55 2.37 -20.24
N PRO A 284 -3.40 3.40 -20.04
CA PRO A 284 -3.75 3.88 -18.71
C PRO A 284 -4.52 2.85 -17.86
N ALA A 285 -5.11 1.85 -18.48
CA ALA A 285 -5.81 0.76 -17.79
C ALA A 285 -4.85 -0.12 -16.95
N THR A 286 -3.55 -0.08 -17.21
CA THR A 286 -2.52 -0.76 -16.39
C THR A 286 -2.51 -0.26 -14.94
N ALA A 287 -3.03 0.94 -14.66
CA ALA A 287 -3.15 1.47 -13.29
C ALA A 287 -4.40 0.96 -12.53
N ILE A 288 -5.39 0.40 -13.24
CA ILE A 288 -6.66 -0.06 -12.64
C ILE A 288 -6.45 -1.16 -11.59
N PRO A 289 -5.60 -2.20 -11.80
CA PRO A 289 -5.34 -3.21 -10.80
C PRO A 289 -4.86 -2.61 -9.46
N ALA A 290 -4.01 -1.59 -9.49
CA ALA A 290 -3.54 -0.92 -8.29
C ALA A 290 -4.68 -0.17 -7.57
N ALA A 291 -5.57 0.49 -8.30
CA ALA A 291 -6.71 1.18 -7.71
C ALA A 291 -7.70 0.20 -7.05
N ILE A 292 -8.06 -0.90 -7.73
CA ILE A 292 -8.93 -1.95 -7.16
C ILE A 292 -8.25 -2.63 -5.96
N SER A 293 -6.93 -2.89 -6.04
CA SER A 293 -6.12 -3.42 -4.95
C SER A 293 -6.26 -2.58 -3.68
N SER A 294 -6.22 -1.23 -3.81
CA SER A 294 -6.41 -0.32 -2.67
C SER A 294 -7.74 -0.53 -1.94
N LEU A 295 -8.82 -0.76 -2.69
CA LEU A 295 -10.14 -1.05 -2.12
C LEU A 295 -10.13 -2.39 -1.38
N VAL A 296 -9.71 -3.44 -2.06
CA VAL A 296 -9.79 -4.81 -1.54
C VAL A 296 -8.94 -4.99 -0.29
N HIS A 297 -7.67 -4.58 -0.32
CA HIS A 297 -6.80 -4.77 0.85
C HIS A 297 -7.21 -3.88 2.04
N SER A 298 -7.82 -2.71 1.80
CA SER A 298 -8.34 -1.86 2.87
C SER A 298 -9.52 -2.51 3.58
N ILE A 299 -10.43 -3.13 2.83
CA ILE A 299 -11.57 -3.89 3.38
C ILE A 299 -11.06 -5.11 4.14
N TYR A 300 -10.19 -5.92 3.53
CA TYR A 300 -9.65 -7.13 4.16
C TYR A 300 -8.84 -6.81 5.42
N GLY A 301 -8.02 -5.77 5.39
CA GLY A 301 -7.26 -5.30 6.54
C GLY A 301 -8.18 -4.90 7.69
N SER A 302 -9.29 -4.19 7.41
CA SER A 302 -10.26 -3.79 8.42
C SER A 302 -10.99 -4.99 9.03
N ILE A 303 -11.39 -5.97 8.21
CA ILE A 303 -11.99 -7.22 8.67
C ILE A 303 -10.99 -7.98 9.55
N PHE A 304 -9.75 -8.13 9.07
CA PHE A 304 -8.68 -8.81 9.81
C PHE A 304 -8.42 -8.14 11.17
N ALA A 305 -8.33 -6.80 11.20
CA ALA A 305 -8.14 -6.05 12.44
C ALA A 305 -9.30 -6.24 13.43
N SER A 306 -10.54 -6.27 12.96
CA SER A 306 -11.71 -6.52 13.78
C SER A 306 -11.68 -7.91 14.43
N ILE A 307 -11.39 -8.95 13.65
CA ILE A 307 -11.27 -10.33 14.16
C ILE A 307 -10.09 -10.44 15.16
N ALA A 308 -8.95 -9.86 14.83
CA ALA A 308 -7.75 -9.89 15.65
C ALA A 308 -7.94 -9.18 16.99
N SER A 309 -8.57 -8.00 17.01
CA SER A 309 -8.80 -7.24 18.23
C SER A 309 -9.73 -7.94 19.21
N ASN A 310 -10.79 -8.61 18.71
CA ASN A 310 -11.75 -9.36 19.52
C ASN A 310 -11.12 -10.61 20.17
N SER A 311 -10.21 -11.28 19.47
CA SER A 311 -9.51 -12.47 20.00
C SER A 311 -8.50 -12.11 21.11
N SER A 312 -8.03 -10.86 21.16
CA SER A 312 -7.15 -10.36 22.23
C SER A 312 -7.91 -10.11 23.53
N VAL A 313 -9.15 -9.68 23.46
CA VAL A 313 -10.02 -9.44 24.64
C VAL A 313 -10.41 -10.75 25.32
N LYS A 314 -10.70 -11.81 24.56
CA LYS A 314 -11.02 -13.15 25.11
C LYS A 314 -9.87 -13.86 25.83
N LYS A 315 -8.63 -13.44 25.63
CA LYS A 315 -7.46 -14.01 26.34
C LYS A 315 -7.08 -13.27 27.61
N SER A 316 -7.70 -12.12 27.87
CA SER A 316 -7.49 -11.29 29.08
C SER A 316 -8.61 -11.44 30.12
N ILE A 317 -9.61 -12.28 29.86
CA ILE A 317 -10.65 -12.74 30.79
C ILE A 317 -10.38 -14.22 31.11
#